data_03645cb140e3fb6de653292a84af42e5
#
_entry.id   03645cb140e3fb6de653292a84af42e5
#
_cell.length_a   1.000
_cell.length_b   1.000
_cell.length_c   1.000
_cell.angle_alpha   90.00
_cell.angle_beta   90.00
_cell.angle_gamma   90.00
#
_symmetry.space_group_name_H-M   'P 1'
#
loop_
_entity.id
_entity.type
_entity.pdbx_description
1 polymer ?
#
loop_
_entity_poly.entity_id
_entity_poly.type
_entity_poly.pdbx_seq_one_letter_code
_entity_poly.pdbx_strand_id
1 'polypeptide(L)'
;GRVGEAKGRPSRALFLPNKTTGFRGPAPAGREDSRNTMAKLIEFNEEARRGLERGMNTLADAVKVTLGPKGRNVVLEKKWGAPTITNDGVSIAKEIELDDPYEKIGAELVKEVAKKTDDVAGDGTTTATVVAQAMVREGLRNVTAGANPMALKKGIEAAVAAIAEELSGLAIDVETKEQIAATASISAADPSVGEIIAEAMDKVGKEGVITVEESNTFGLELELTEGMRFDKGYISPYFVTDAERMEATLDDPYVLIVNSKISSLKDLLPVLEKVMQSGKSLLVVAEDVEGEALAGLIVNKLRGTFKSIAVKAPGFGDRRKAMLGDIAILTGGQVIAEEVGLSLETVTLDLLGRARQVIVTKDECTIVDGNGAQAQIEGRVAQIRREIENSDSDYDREKLQERLAKLAGGVAVIKVGAATEVELKERKHRIEDAVRNAKAAVEEGIVPGGGVALLHASKAAKVEGLDDDELVGANIVFA
;
A
#
# COMPACT_ATOMS: atom_id res chain seq x y z
N GLY A 1 -66.90 24.92 -20.47
CA GLY A 1 -67.68 24.27 -21.46
C GLY A 1 -66.90 23.17 -22.18
N ARG A 2 -67.42 21.96 -22.11
CA ARG A 2 -67.31 20.80 -23.02
C ARG A 2 -65.91 20.34 -23.43
N VAL A 3 -65.47 19.13 -23.03
CA VAL A 3 -65.94 17.77 -23.43
C VAL A 3 -65.39 17.33 -24.80
N GLY A 4 -64.79 16.17 -24.85
CA GLY A 4 -64.54 15.30 -25.98
C GLY A 4 -63.18 14.65 -25.99
N GLU A 5 -63.00 13.47 -25.42
CA GLU A 5 -63.07 12.09 -25.98
C GLU A 5 -62.01 11.84 -27.02
N ALA A 6 -61.05 10.98 -26.75
CA ALA A 6 -61.02 9.52 -26.70
C ALA A 6 -60.65 8.86 -28.07
N LYS A 7 -59.88 7.78 -27.97
CA LYS A 7 -59.55 6.69 -28.94
C LYS A 7 -58.30 6.92 -29.80
N GLY A 8 -57.40 5.98 -29.99
CA GLY A 8 -57.53 4.58 -29.86
C GLY A 8 -56.17 3.90 -30.04
N ARG A 9 -55.98 2.77 -29.41
CA ARG A 9 -55.00 1.75 -29.76
C ARG A 9 -55.34 1.06 -31.07
N PRO A 10 -54.33 0.56 -31.81
CA PRO A 10 -54.36 -0.86 -32.18
C PRO A 10 -52.97 -1.50 -31.98
N SER A 11 -52.91 -2.61 -31.56
CA SER A 11 -53.25 -4.00 -31.81
C SER A 11 -52.01 -4.84 -32.15
N ARG A 12 -51.84 -5.81 -31.29
CA ARG A 12 -50.98 -6.98 -31.39
C ARG A 12 -50.88 -7.54 -32.79
N ALA A 13 -49.68 -7.92 -33.22
CA ALA A 13 -49.46 -8.98 -34.21
C ALA A 13 -48.76 -10.14 -33.54
N LEU A 14 -49.47 -11.23 -33.34
CA LEU A 14 -48.95 -12.57 -33.08
C LEU A 14 -48.29 -13.08 -34.35
N PHE A 15 -47.09 -13.63 -34.21
CA PHE A 15 -46.56 -14.60 -35.18
C PHE A 15 -46.43 -15.94 -34.50
N LEU A 16 -47.19 -16.93 -34.99
CA LEU A 16 -47.13 -18.34 -34.61
C LEU A 16 -46.04 -19.08 -35.41
N PRO A 17 -45.43 -20.12 -34.85
CA PRO A 17 -44.32 -20.81 -35.48
C PRO A 17 -44.82 -21.86 -36.52
N ASN A 18 -44.08 -21.98 -37.60
CA ASN A 18 -44.26 -23.04 -38.59
C ASN A 18 -43.53 -24.31 -38.13
N LYS A 19 -44.29 -25.38 -37.93
CA LYS A 19 -43.77 -26.74 -37.67
C LYS A 19 -43.25 -27.33 -38.95
N THR A 20 -42.00 -27.74 -38.97
CA THR A 20 -41.55 -28.87 -39.80
C THR A 20 -40.80 -29.85 -38.94
N THR A 21 -41.37 -31.05 -38.87
CA THR A 21 -40.92 -32.24 -38.23
C THR A 21 -39.66 -32.80 -38.93
N GLY A 22 -38.60 -33.01 -38.17
CA GLY A 22 -37.41 -33.78 -38.56
C GLY A 22 -36.84 -34.45 -37.36
N PHE A 23 -37.15 -35.70 -37.15
CA PHE A 23 -36.54 -36.60 -36.18
C PHE A 23 -35.04 -36.72 -36.46
N ARG A 24 -34.17 -36.27 -35.55
CA ARG A 24 -32.78 -36.71 -35.41
C ARG A 24 -32.55 -37.13 -33.96
N GLY A 25 -32.03 -38.32 -33.78
CA GLY A 25 -31.74 -38.93 -32.49
C GLY A 25 -30.71 -38.18 -31.65
N PRO A 26 -30.57 -38.56 -30.36
CA PRO A 26 -29.73 -37.82 -29.43
C PRO A 26 -28.25 -37.94 -29.80
N ALA A 27 -27.60 -36.79 -29.97
CA ALA A 27 -26.16 -36.65 -30.04
C ALA A 27 -25.53 -36.99 -28.66
N PRO A 28 -24.36 -37.66 -28.62
CA PRO A 28 -23.70 -37.96 -27.35
C PRO A 28 -23.33 -36.69 -26.60
N ALA A 29 -23.57 -36.71 -25.29
CA ALA A 29 -23.17 -35.68 -24.36
C ALA A 29 -21.70 -35.35 -24.52
N GLY A 30 -21.42 -34.20 -25.14
CA GLY A 30 -20.09 -33.61 -25.18
C GLY A 30 -19.67 -33.25 -23.76
N ARG A 31 -18.54 -33.74 -23.33
CA ARG A 31 -17.83 -33.33 -22.14
C ARG A 31 -17.70 -31.80 -22.22
N GLU A 32 -18.30 -31.07 -21.29
CA GLU A 32 -17.93 -29.71 -20.98
C GLU A 32 -16.48 -29.73 -20.53
N ASP A 33 -15.59 -29.39 -21.44
CA ASP A 33 -14.19 -29.15 -21.16
C ASP A 33 -14.11 -27.84 -20.37
N SER A 34 -14.18 -27.96 -19.04
CA SER A 34 -14.02 -26.84 -18.10
C SER A 34 -12.53 -26.42 -18.02
N ARG A 35 -11.94 -26.13 -19.18
CA ARG A 35 -10.72 -25.35 -19.26
C ARG A 35 -11.07 -23.92 -19.63
N ASN A 36 -11.55 -23.18 -18.66
CA ASN A 36 -11.59 -21.73 -18.75
C ASN A 36 -10.16 -21.20 -18.55
N THR A 37 -9.26 -21.58 -19.43
CA THR A 37 -8.00 -20.84 -19.62
C THR A 37 -8.43 -19.55 -20.29
N MET A 38 -8.42 -18.44 -19.55
CA MET A 38 -8.57 -17.13 -20.15
C MET A 38 -7.44 -16.98 -21.19
N ALA A 39 -7.78 -17.16 -22.45
CA ALA A 39 -6.86 -16.96 -23.56
C ALA A 39 -6.45 -15.50 -23.55
N LYS A 40 -5.13 -15.25 -23.54
CA LYS A 40 -4.63 -13.87 -23.64
C LYS A 40 -4.89 -13.37 -25.05
N LEU A 41 -5.52 -12.20 -25.16
CA LEU A 41 -5.63 -11.47 -26.41
C LEU A 41 -4.27 -10.80 -26.70
N ILE A 42 -3.75 -11.01 -27.91
CA ILE A 42 -2.46 -10.44 -28.33
C ILE A 42 -2.73 -9.62 -29.60
N GLU A 43 -2.46 -8.33 -29.53
CA GLU A 43 -2.60 -7.42 -30.64
C GLU A 43 -1.33 -6.57 -30.82
N PHE A 44 -0.97 -6.26 -32.08
CA PHE A 44 0.23 -5.51 -32.48
C PHE A 44 -0.09 -4.27 -33.31
N ASN A 45 -1.36 -3.91 -33.44
CA ASN A 45 -1.79 -2.83 -34.31
C ASN A 45 -1.77 -1.46 -33.62
N GLU A 46 -1.92 -0.40 -34.42
CA GLU A 46 -1.99 0.97 -33.94
C GLU A 46 -3.25 1.21 -33.08
N GLU A 47 -4.33 0.48 -33.32
CA GLU A 47 -5.58 0.63 -32.60
C GLU A 47 -5.45 0.20 -31.14
N ALA A 48 -4.68 -0.86 -30.85
CA ALA A 48 -4.35 -1.25 -29.48
C ALA A 48 -3.59 -0.13 -28.76
N ARG A 49 -2.59 0.50 -29.39
CA ARG A 49 -1.87 1.65 -28.82
C ARG A 49 -2.77 2.85 -28.55
N ARG A 50 -3.66 3.15 -29.47
CA ARG A 50 -4.66 4.23 -29.31
C ARG A 50 -5.65 3.90 -28.17
N GLY A 51 -6.02 2.64 -27.99
CA GLY A 51 -6.83 2.20 -26.85
C GLY A 51 -6.12 2.48 -25.52
N LEU A 52 -4.85 2.08 -25.39
CA LEU A 52 -4.03 2.39 -24.21
C LEU A 52 -3.95 3.90 -23.95
N GLU A 53 -3.71 4.72 -25.00
CA GLU A 53 -3.65 6.18 -24.90
C GLU A 53 -4.98 6.78 -24.44
N ARG A 54 -6.12 6.32 -24.97
CA ARG A 54 -7.44 6.79 -24.55
C ARG A 54 -7.70 6.46 -23.07
N GLY A 55 -7.39 5.24 -22.65
CA GLY A 55 -7.57 4.83 -21.25
C GLY A 55 -6.72 5.65 -20.28
N MET A 56 -5.44 5.86 -20.62
CA MET A 56 -4.55 6.73 -19.87
C MET A 56 -5.09 8.17 -19.82
N ASN A 57 -5.52 8.73 -20.93
CA ASN A 57 -6.05 10.10 -20.98
C ASN A 57 -7.33 10.23 -20.16
N THR A 58 -8.23 9.26 -20.23
CA THR A 58 -9.49 9.27 -19.46
C THR A 58 -9.22 9.36 -17.96
N LEU A 59 -8.30 8.56 -17.45
CA LEU A 59 -7.92 8.61 -16.04
C LEU A 59 -7.19 9.91 -15.69
N ALA A 60 -6.18 10.28 -16.45
CA ALA A 60 -5.38 11.47 -16.17
C ALA A 60 -6.21 12.76 -16.23
N ASP A 61 -7.16 12.86 -17.17
CA ASP A 61 -8.04 14.02 -17.29
C ASP A 61 -9.03 14.11 -16.11
N ALA A 62 -9.47 12.98 -15.54
CA ALA A 62 -10.29 12.98 -14.34
C ALA A 62 -9.49 13.44 -13.11
N VAL A 63 -8.24 12.96 -12.93
CA VAL A 63 -7.36 13.35 -11.83
C VAL A 63 -6.92 14.81 -11.95
N LYS A 64 -6.62 15.27 -13.17
CA LYS A 64 -6.10 16.61 -13.47
C LYS A 64 -7.02 17.75 -13.00
N VAL A 65 -8.34 17.54 -12.90
CA VAL A 65 -9.27 18.59 -12.44
C VAL A 65 -9.06 19.01 -11.00
N THR A 66 -8.31 18.22 -10.22
CA THR A 66 -7.98 18.52 -8.81
C THR A 66 -6.71 19.37 -8.67
N LEU A 67 -5.92 19.58 -9.76
CA LEU A 67 -4.60 20.18 -9.70
C LEU A 67 -4.66 21.70 -9.40
N GLY A 68 -3.83 22.13 -8.48
CA GLY A 68 -3.49 23.53 -8.23
C GLY A 68 -4.59 24.35 -7.51
N PRO A 69 -4.42 25.68 -7.43
CA PRO A 69 -5.30 26.54 -6.63
C PRO A 69 -6.72 26.70 -7.16
N LYS A 70 -6.98 26.24 -8.39
CA LYS A 70 -8.32 26.14 -8.99
C LYS A 70 -8.83 24.72 -9.02
N GLY A 71 -8.13 23.79 -8.36
CA GLY A 71 -8.52 22.39 -8.25
C GLY A 71 -9.92 22.23 -7.66
N ARG A 72 -10.62 21.22 -8.12
CA ARG A 72 -11.99 20.88 -7.72
C ARG A 72 -12.04 19.49 -7.12
N ASN A 73 -12.98 19.28 -6.22
CA ASN A 73 -13.30 17.94 -5.77
C ASN A 73 -13.99 17.15 -6.88
N VAL A 74 -13.71 15.86 -6.92
CA VAL A 74 -14.37 14.87 -7.76
C VAL A 74 -15.36 14.08 -6.91
N VAL A 75 -16.52 13.78 -7.45
CA VAL A 75 -17.53 12.92 -6.82
C VAL A 75 -17.43 11.55 -7.45
N LEU A 76 -17.11 10.54 -6.65
CA LEU A 76 -16.96 9.16 -7.06
C LEU A 76 -18.21 8.37 -6.65
N GLU A 77 -18.85 7.72 -7.62
CA GLU A 77 -19.98 6.83 -7.36
C GLU A 77 -19.49 5.54 -6.70
N LYS A 78 -20.15 5.10 -5.64
CA LYS A 78 -19.92 3.79 -5.04
C LYS A 78 -21.08 2.86 -5.33
N LYS A 79 -20.79 1.60 -5.67
CA LYS A 79 -21.81 0.56 -5.88
C LYS A 79 -22.66 0.32 -4.61
N TRP A 80 -22.07 0.56 -3.44
CA TRP A 80 -22.72 0.42 -2.13
C TRP A 80 -22.26 1.57 -1.23
N GLY A 81 -23.20 2.25 -0.60
CA GLY A 81 -22.94 3.38 0.31
C GLY A 81 -23.10 4.75 -0.33
N ALA A 82 -22.62 5.78 0.36
CA ALA A 82 -22.67 7.17 -0.13
C ALA A 82 -21.51 7.44 -1.11
N PRO A 83 -21.70 8.34 -2.09
CA PRO A 83 -20.63 8.79 -2.98
C PRO A 83 -19.45 9.37 -2.18
N THR A 84 -18.23 9.13 -2.63
CA THR A 84 -17.03 9.73 -2.05
C THR A 84 -16.74 11.06 -2.75
N ILE A 85 -16.47 12.10 -1.98
CA ILE A 85 -16.07 13.42 -2.49
C ILE A 85 -14.60 13.62 -2.08
N THR A 86 -13.72 13.72 -3.05
CA THR A 86 -12.29 13.86 -2.78
C THR A 86 -11.58 14.69 -3.84
N ASN A 87 -10.44 15.26 -3.48
CA ASN A 87 -9.48 15.90 -4.39
C ASN A 87 -8.14 15.16 -4.43
N ASP A 88 -8.03 14.04 -3.71
CA ASP A 88 -6.83 13.24 -3.72
C ASP A 88 -6.71 12.45 -5.04
N GLY A 89 -5.55 12.62 -5.71
CA GLY A 89 -5.30 12.04 -7.02
C GLY A 89 -5.23 10.52 -7.02
N VAL A 90 -4.66 9.91 -5.99
CA VAL A 90 -4.54 8.44 -5.92
C VAL A 90 -5.89 7.79 -5.64
N SER A 91 -6.71 8.38 -4.77
CA SER A 91 -8.07 7.89 -4.48
C SER A 91 -8.94 7.94 -5.73
N ILE A 92 -8.88 9.04 -6.50
CA ILE A 92 -9.61 9.16 -7.76
C ILE A 92 -9.10 8.11 -8.77
N ALA A 93 -7.78 7.97 -8.91
CA ALA A 93 -7.20 7.02 -9.85
C ALA A 93 -7.62 5.57 -9.54
N LYS A 94 -7.64 5.16 -8.28
CA LYS A 94 -8.01 3.81 -7.83
C LYS A 94 -9.45 3.43 -8.22
N GLU A 95 -10.39 4.38 -8.17
CA GLU A 95 -11.82 4.14 -8.42
C GLU A 95 -12.21 4.14 -9.91
N ILE A 96 -11.34 4.59 -10.82
CA ILE A 96 -11.67 4.62 -12.25
C ILE A 96 -11.55 3.22 -12.85
N GLU A 97 -12.68 2.68 -13.30
CA GLU A 97 -12.77 1.43 -14.06
C GLU A 97 -13.28 1.72 -15.47
N LEU A 98 -12.68 1.09 -16.48
CA LEU A 98 -13.05 1.22 -17.89
C LEU A 98 -13.47 -0.15 -18.45
N ASP A 99 -14.51 -0.14 -19.31
CA ASP A 99 -15.08 -1.37 -19.88
C ASP A 99 -14.23 -1.94 -21.02
N ASP A 100 -13.60 -1.10 -21.83
CA ASP A 100 -12.76 -1.51 -22.94
C ASP A 100 -11.45 -2.12 -22.42
N PRO A 101 -11.06 -3.35 -22.84
CA PRO A 101 -9.87 -4.03 -22.33
C PRO A 101 -8.56 -3.27 -22.56
N TYR A 102 -8.43 -2.54 -23.68
CA TYR A 102 -7.23 -1.78 -23.99
C TYR A 102 -7.19 -0.48 -23.19
N GLU A 103 -8.30 0.21 -23.09
CA GLU A 103 -8.44 1.42 -22.27
C GLU A 103 -8.18 1.10 -20.80
N LYS A 104 -8.70 -0.04 -20.32
CA LYS A 104 -8.44 -0.53 -18.97
C LYS A 104 -6.94 -0.69 -18.69
N ILE A 105 -6.20 -1.33 -19.59
CA ILE A 105 -4.74 -1.49 -19.42
C ILE A 105 -4.04 -0.13 -19.37
N GLY A 106 -4.43 0.81 -20.24
CA GLY A 106 -3.89 2.18 -20.25
C GLY A 106 -4.14 2.92 -18.93
N ALA A 107 -5.34 2.81 -18.39
CA ALA A 107 -5.69 3.36 -17.09
C ALA A 107 -4.88 2.71 -15.95
N GLU A 108 -4.76 1.37 -15.92
CA GLU A 108 -4.00 0.66 -14.89
C GLU A 108 -2.51 1.07 -14.85
N LEU A 109 -1.89 1.34 -16.00
CA LEU A 109 -0.52 1.84 -16.05
C LEU A 109 -0.37 3.20 -15.35
N VAL A 110 -1.34 4.09 -15.48
CA VAL A 110 -1.31 5.40 -14.83
C VAL A 110 -1.73 5.32 -13.35
N LYS A 111 -2.62 4.40 -12.99
CA LYS A 111 -2.89 4.08 -11.58
C LYS A 111 -1.62 3.68 -10.85
N GLU A 112 -0.78 2.86 -11.47
CA GLU A 112 0.48 2.43 -10.86
C GLU A 112 1.45 3.60 -10.64
N VAL A 113 1.46 4.61 -11.52
CA VAL A 113 2.23 5.84 -11.31
C VAL A 113 1.74 6.59 -10.07
N ALA A 114 0.43 6.83 -9.98
CA ALA A 114 -0.16 7.53 -8.83
C ALA A 114 0.10 6.77 -7.52
N LYS A 115 -0.09 5.44 -7.53
CA LYS A 115 0.12 4.58 -6.37
C LYS A 115 1.58 4.60 -5.89
N LYS A 116 2.55 4.44 -6.79
CA LYS A 116 3.97 4.48 -6.41
C LYS A 116 4.39 5.82 -5.83
N THR A 117 3.85 6.92 -6.36
CA THR A 117 4.12 8.26 -5.80
C THR A 117 3.55 8.39 -4.41
N ASP A 118 2.32 7.90 -4.18
CA ASP A 118 1.67 7.87 -2.86
C ASP A 118 2.45 7.00 -1.86
N ASP A 119 2.82 5.78 -2.25
CA ASP A 119 3.53 4.84 -1.39
C ASP A 119 4.89 5.40 -0.90
N VAL A 120 5.58 6.21 -1.73
CA VAL A 120 6.90 6.77 -1.40
C VAL A 120 6.80 8.12 -0.69
N ALA A 121 5.97 9.03 -1.18
CA ALA A 121 5.97 10.44 -0.74
C ALA A 121 4.67 10.89 -0.05
N GLY A 122 3.56 10.18 -0.22
CA GLY A 122 2.24 10.60 0.30
C GLY A 122 1.74 11.94 -0.29
N ASP A 123 2.41 12.45 -1.32
CA ASP A 123 2.09 13.72 -1.98
C ASP A 123 2.49 13.70 -3.46
N GLY A 124 1.97 14.64 -4.25
CA GLY A 124 2.34 14.81 -5.65
C GLY A 124 1.69 13.81 -6.61
N THR A 125 0.75 12.99 -6.19
CA THR A 125 0.08 11.96 -7.00
C THR A 125 -0.58 12.52 -8.25
N THR A 126 -1.28 13.66 -8.13
CA THR A 126 -1.89 14.38 -9.25
C THR A 126 -0.83 14.91 -10.21
N THR A 127 0.24 15.51 -9.71
CA THR A 127 1.36 16.04 -10.52
C THR A 127 2.03 14.91 -11.31
N ALA A 128 2.36 13.81 -10.64
CA ALA A 128 2.97 12.63 -11.29
C ALA A 128 2.09 12.07 -12.41
N THR A 129 0.78 11.98 -12.19
CA THR A 129 -0.20 11.54 -13.19
C THR A 129 -0.22 12.46 -14.42
N VAL A 130 -0.20 13.78 -14.21
CA VAL A 130 -0.21 14.78 -15.31
C VAL A 130 1.10 14.74 -16.10
N VAL A 131 2.23 14.64 -15.41
CA VAL A 131 3.55 14.53 -16.06
C VAL A 131 3.64 13.23 -16.87
N ALA A 132 3.20 12.10 -16.29
CA ALA A 132 3.16 10.83 -17.01
C ALA A 132 2.31 10.91 -18.29
N GLN A 133 1.13 11.54 -18.22
CA GLN A 133 0.29 11.78 -19.40
C GLN A 133 1.02 12.58 -20.48
N ALA A 134 1.70 13.68 -20.10
CA ALA A 134 2.42 14.54 -21.03
C ALA A 134 3.57 13.76 -21.71
N MET A 135 4.37 13.04 -20.92
CA MET A 135 5.50 12.26 -21.43
C MET A 135 5.04 11.14 -22.38
N VAL A 136 3.98 10.40 -22.04
CA VAL A 136 3.47 9.33 -22.90
C VAL A 136 2.90 9.89 -24.20
N ARG A 137 2.14 10.99 -24.16
CA ARG A 137 1.62 11.64 -25.38
C ARG A 137 2.72 12.08 -26.32
N GLU A 138 3.75 12.75 -25.80
CA GLU A 138 4.86 13.21 -26.60
C GLU A 138 5.73 12.03 -27.09
N GLY A 139 5.95 11.01 -26.26
CA GLY A 139 6.62 9.78 -26.63
C GLY A 139 5.93 9.04 -27.78
N LEU A 140 4.61 8.88 -27.71
CA LEU A 140 3.82 8.23 -28.78
C LEU A 140 3.87 9.02 -30.10
N ARG A 141 3.89 10.35 -30.05
CA ARG A 141 4.06 11.19 -31.26
C ARG A 141 5.40 10.93 -31.92
N ASN A 142 6.47 10.88 -31.16
CA ASN A 142 7.81 10.63 -31.67
C ASN A 142 7.97 9.18 -32.19
N VAL A 143 7.41 8.18 -31.53
CA VAL A 143 7.37 6.79 -32.02
C VAL A 143 6.61 6.71 -33.36
N THR A 144 5.47 7.41 -33.48
CA THR A 144 4.67 7.44 -34.70
C THR A 144 5.42 8.14 -35.82
N ALA A 145 6.29 9.12 -35.50
CA ALA A 145 7.16 9.80 -36.47
C ALA A 145 8.38 8.94 -36.87
N GLY A 146 8.59 7.78 -36.28
CA GLY A 146 9.63 6.80 -36.67
C GLY A 146 10.84 6.75 -35.73
N ALA A 147 10.85 7.48 -34.63
CA ALA A 147 11.92 7.39 -33.63
C ALA A 147 12.00 5.99 -32.99
N ASN A 148 13.22 5.55 -32.70
CA ASN A 148 13.45 4.25 -32.07
C ASN A 148 12.99 4.25 -30.59
N PRO A 149 11.97 3.44 -30.21
CA PRO A 149 11.45 3.45 -28.82
C PRO A 149 12.48 3.10 -27.74
N MET A 150 13.46 2.27 -28.07
CA MET A 150 14.51 1.88 -27.11
C MET A 150 15.53 3.01 -26.90
N ALA A 151 15.83 3.78 -27.93
CA ALA A 151 16.67 4.96 -27.81
C ALA A 151 15.93 6.08 -27.06
N LEU A 152 14.64 6.32 -27.37
CA LEU A 152 13.81 7.24 -26.60
C LEU A 152 13.80 6.91 -25.11
N LYS A 153 13.66 5.61 -24.76
CA LYS A 153 13.70 5.16 -23.38
C LYS A 153 15.00 5.55 -22.67
N LYS A 154 16.15 5.30 -23.30
CA LYS A 154 17.45 5.67 -22.71
C LYS A 154 17.59 7.18 -22.49
N GLY A 155 17.14 7.98 -23.46
CA GLY A 155 17.14 9.44 -23.35
C GLY A 155 16.24 9.92 -22.21
N ILE A 156 15.04 9.34 -22.05
CA ILE A 156 14.13 9.63 -20.94
C ILE A 156 14.80 9.29 -19.60
N GLU A 157 15.39 8.09 -19.47
CA GLU A 157 16.08 7.66 -18.26
C GLU A 157 17.24 8.60 -17.89
N ALA A 158 18.04 9.00 -18.87
CA ALA A 158 19.15 9.93 -18.67
C ALA A 158 18.66 11.31 -18.20
N ALA A 159 17.61 11.85 -18.82
CA ALA A 159 17.04 13.14 -18.42
C ALA A 159 16.40 13.10 -17.03
N VAL A 160 15.68 12.02 -16.69
CA VAL A 160 15.11 11.82 -15.37
C VAL A 160 16.20 11.77 -14.30
N ALA A 161 17.30 11.04 -14.54
CA ALA A 161 18.43 10.98 -13.61
C ALA A 161 19.05 12.37 -13.38
N ALA A 162 19.27 13.14 -14.45
CA ALA A 162 19.81 14.50 -14.35
C ALA A 162 18.87 15.47 -13.59
N ILE A 163 17.55 15.38 -13.81
CA ILE A 163 16.58 16.19 -13.09
C ILE A 163 16.52 15.78 -11.61
N ALA A 164 16.60 14.49 -11.30
CA ALA A 164 16.60 14.01 -9.92
C ALA A 164 17.83 14.52 -9.15
N GLU A 165 19.00 14.55 -9.77
CA GLU A 165 20.22 15.12 -9.18
C GLU A 165 20.07 16.62 -8.88
N GLU A 166 19.53 17.38 -9.83
CA GLU A 166 19.26 18.82 -9.63
C GLU A 166 18.20 19.07 -8.54
N LEU A 167 17.14 18.23 -8.46
CA LEU A 167 16.15 18.32 -7.40
C LEU A 167 16.73 18.06 -6.02
N SER A 168 17.61 17.06 -5.89
CA SER A 168 18.32 16.79 -4.63
C SER A 168 19.17 17.98 -4.21
N GLY A 169 19.79 18.70 -5.17
CA GLY A 169 20.55 19.92 -4.91
C GLY A 169 19.69 21.13 -4.52
N LEU A 170 18.40 21.11 -4.85
CA LEU A 170 17.43 22.16 -4.48
C LEU A 170 16.70 21.88 -3.17
N ALA A 171 16.79 20.65 -2.66
CA ALA A 171 16.08 20.25 -1.46
C ALA A 171 16.56 21.03 -0.21
N ILE A 172 15.63 21.38 0.64
CA ILE A 172 15.85 22.03 1.93
C ILE A 172 15.53 21.03 3.02
N ASP A 173 16.49 20.77 3.90
CA ASP A 173 16.32 19.84 5.02
C ASP A 173 15.22 20.27 5.98
N VAL A 174 14.43 19.31 6.47
CA VAL A 174 13.39 19.51 7.46
C VAL A 174 13.86 18.92 8.79
N GLU A 175 14.25 19.80 9.71
CA GLU A 175 14.84 19.41 10.98
C GLU A 175 13.99 19.80 12.19
N THR A 176 13.23 20.91 12.11
CA THR A 176 12.51 21.43 13.27
C THR A 176 11.07 20.95 13.32
N LYS A 177 10.52 20.88 14.54
CA LYS A 177 9.12 20.50 14.77
C LYS A 177 8.15 21.41 14.01
N GLU A 178 8.45 22.71 13.94
CA GLU A 178 7.64 23.71 13.23
C GLU A 178 7.65 23.46 11.71
N GLN A 179 8.79 23.05 11.14
CA GLN A 179 8.87 22.71 9.72
C GLN A 179 8.08 21.43 9.41
N ILE A 180 8.18 20.43 10.27
CA ILE A 180 7.40 19.19 10.15
C ILE A 180 5.90 19.52 10.24
N ALA A 181 5.49 20.31 11.24
CA ALA A 181 4.10 20.73 11.39
C ALA A 181 3.59 21.50 10.16
N ALA A 182 4.40 22.41 9.61
CA ALA A 182 4.03 23.17 8.42
C ALA A 182 3.85 22.26 7.19
N THR A 183 4.77 21.31 6.97
CA THR A 183 4.70 20.35 5.86
C THR A 183 3.46 19.47 5.96
N ALA A 184 3.24 18.86 7.13
CA ALA A 184 2.08 18.03 7.39
C ALA A 184 0.75 18.81 7.31
N SER A 185 0.73 20.08 7.76
CA SER A 185 -0.45 20.95 7.65
C SER A 185 -0.82 21.28 6.22
N ILE A 186 0.17 21.46 5.35
CA ILE A 186 -0.06 21.69 3.90
C ILE A 186 -0.65 20.43 3.27
N SER A 187 -0.09 19.27 3.56
CA SER A 187 -0.54 17.99 3.02
C SER A 187 -1.97 17.64 3.48
N ALA A 188 -2.24 17.80 4.79
CA ALA A 188 -3.57 17.54 5.36
C ALA A 188 -4.59 18.66 5.06
N ALA A 189 -4.17 19.83 4.59
CA ALA A 189 -4.96 21.06 4.51
C ALA A 189 -5.62 21.45 5.87
N ASP A 190 -5.00 21.06 6.99
CA ASP A 190 -5.49 21.28 8.35
C ASP A 190 -4.31 21.48 9.32
N PRO A 191 -4.14 22.69 9.91
CA PRO A 191 -3.05 22.96 10.85
C PRO A 191 -3.08 22.06 12.10
N SER A 192 -4.25 21.65 12.57
CA SER A 192 -4.38 20.80 13.76
C SER A 192 -3.83 19.39 13.52
N VAL A 193 -3.95 18.89 12.31
CA VAL A 193 -3.35 17.63 11.88
C VAL A 193 -1.83 17.74 11.83
N GLY A 194 -1.31 18.86 11.29
CA GLY A 194 0.13 19.08 11.23
C GLY A 194 0.78 19.16 12.61
N GLU A 195 0.15 19.83 13.57
CA GLU A 195 0.64 19.92 14.94
C GLU A 195 0.70 18.55 15.63
N ILE A 196 -0.35 17.73 15.50
CA ILE A 196 -0.39 16.38 16.06
C ILE A 196 0.66 15.47 15.43
N ILE A 197 0.85 15.52 14.10
CA ILE A 197 1.87 14.72 13.42
C ILE A 197 3.27 15.13 13.88
N ALA A 198 3.55 16.43 13.98
CA ALA A 198 4.84 16.90 14.46
C ALA A 198 5.08 16.52 15.94
N GLU A 199 4.04 16.56 16.78
CA GLU A 199 4.14 16.07 18.15
C GLU A 199 4.39 14.57 18.21
N ALA A 200 3.71 13.78 17.37
CA ALA A 200 3.93 12.34 17.26
C ALA A 200 5.37 12.03 16.85
N MET A 201 5.88 12.70 15.80
CA MET A 201 7.27 12.50 15.33
C MET A 201 8.31 12.92 16.37
N ASP A 202 8.06 14.00 17.10
CA ASP A 202 8.96 14.47 18.19
C ASP A 202 9.07 13.41 19.31
N LYS A 203 7.96 12.73 19.64
CA LYS A 203 7.90 11.75 20.72
C LYS A 203 8.47 10.38 20.34
N VAL A 204 8.18 9.88 19.13
CA VAL A 204 8.64 8.56 18.69
C VAL A 204 9.98 8.60 17.94
N GLY A 205 10.44 9.81 17.56
CA GLY A 205 11.66 10.00 16.78
C GLY A 205 11.48 9.73 15.28
N LYS A 206 12.55 9.97 14.51
CA LYS A 206 12.55 9.84 13.04
C LYS A 206 12.20 8.41 12.58
N GLU A 207 12.72 7.40 13.25
CA GLU A 207 12.48 5.97 12.97
C GLU A 207 11.19 5.43 13.60
N GLY A 208 10.49 6.26 14.38
CA GLY A 208 9.29 5.87 15.11
C GLY A 208 8.11 5.58 14.21
N VAL A 209 7.20 4.76 14.71
CA VAL A 209 5.98 4.37 13.99
C VAL A 209 4.85 5.30 14.36
N ILE A 210 4.15 5.81 13.35
CA ILE A 210 2.90 6.57 13.51
C ILE A 210 1.82 5.80 12.78
N THR A 211 0.75 5.45 13.49
CA THR A 211 -0.44 4.80 12.94
C THR A 211 -1.65 5.70 13.12
N VAL A 212 -2.65 5.53 12.26
CA VAL A 212 -3.91 6.29 12.30
C VAL A 212 -5.05 5.32 12.52
N GLU A 213 -5.78 5.50 13.62
CA GLU A 213 -6.90 4.64 14.00
C GLU A 213 -8.22 5.43 14.03
N GLU A 214 -9.30 4.74 13.71
CA GLU A 214 -10.64 5.31 13.85
C GLU A 214 -11.07 5.36 15.31
N SER A 215 -11.70 6.45 15.72
CA SER A 215 -12.24 6.65 17.05
C SER A 215 -13.72 6.99 17.02
N ASN A 216 -14.42 6.58 18.08
CA ASN A 216 -15.81 6.97 18.30
C ASN A 216 -15.95 8.35 18.96
N THR A 217 -14.83 9.02 19.29
CA THR A 217 -14.78 10.37 19.84
C THR A 217 -14.72 11.39 18.72
N PHE A 218 -15.10 12.65 19.00
CA PHE A 218 -14.91 13.73 18.03
C PHE A 218 -13.51 14.34 18.17
N GLY A 219 -12.87 14.61 17.07
CA GLY A 219 -11.58 15.30 17.04
C GLY A 219 -10.39 14.38 16.78
N LEU A 220 -9.21 14.86 17.20
CA LEU A 220 -7.94 14.17 17.06
C LEU A 220 -7.34 13.97 18.45
N GLU A 221 -6.85 12.77 18.72
CA GLU A 221 -6.14 12.43 19.94
C GLU A 221 -4.85 11.71 19.61
N LEU A 222 -3.77 12.03 20.34
CA LEU A 222 -2.49 11.34 20.22
C LEU A 222 -2.31 10.40 21.43
N GLU A 223 -2.20 9.12 21.17
CA GLU A 223 -1.86 8.11 22.14
C GLU A 223 -0.45 7.57 21.85
N LEU A 224 0.38 7.46 22.87
CA LEU A 224 1.67 6.80 22.78
C LEU A 224 1.56 5.43 23.38
N THR A 225 1.94 4.41 22.64
CA THR A 225 1.89 3.04 23.10
C THR A 225 3.19 2.30 22.72
N GLU A 226 3.40 1.18 23.38
CA GLU A 226 4.50 0.31 23.05
C GLU A 226 4.21 -0.42 21.76
N GLY A 227 5.25 -0.61 20.97
CA GLY A 227 5.09 -1.28 19.69
C GLY A 227 6.40 -1.35 18.92
N MET A 228 6.36 -2.05 17.81
CA MET A 228 7.55 -2.25 16.97
C MET A 228 7.15 -2.44 15.52
N ARG A 229 7.93 -1.84 14.61
CA ARG A 229 7.84 -2.11 13.17
C ARG A 229 9.10 -2.84 12.71
N PHE A 230 8.93 -3.78 11.79
CA PHE A 230 10.05 -4.45 11.12
C PHE A 230 9.76 -4.67 9.63
N ASP A 231 10.84 -4.71 8.84
CA ASP A 231 10.82 -4.66 7.37
C ASP A 231 10.59 -6.06 6.78
N LYS A 232 9.46 -6.69 7.12
CA LYS A 232 8.99 -7.95 6.52
C LYS A 232 7.47 -7.95 6.51
N GLY A 233 6.91 -7.95 5.31
CA GLY A 233 5.46 -7.99 5.11
C GLY A 233 4.89 -9.40 5.04
N TYR A 234 3.63 -9.49 4.62
CA TYR A 234 2.93 -10.76 4.49
C TYR A 234 3.57 -11.66 3.43
N ILE A 235 3.62 -12.96 3.72
CA ILE A 235 4.19 -13.96 2.79
C ILE A 235 3.34 -14.14 1.54
N SER A 236 2.05 -13.86 1.62
CA SER A 236 1.12 -14.03 0.51
C SER A 236 0.08 -12.88 0.45
N PRO A 237 -0.22 -12.33 -0.74
CA PRO A 237 -1.27 -11.33 -0.91
C PRO A 237 -2.67 -11.82 -0.51
N TYR A 238 -2.88 -13.12 -0.42
CA TYR A 238 -4.15 -13.68 0.06
C TYR A 238 -4.44 -13.39 1.53
N PHE A 239 -3.47 -12.92 2.30
CA PHE A 239 -3.68 -12.46 3.68
C PHE A 239 -4.26 -11.04 3.76
N VAL A 240 -4.29 -10.27 2.69
CA VAL A 240 -4.83 -8.91 2.66
C VAL A 240 -6.29 -8.88 3.11
N THR A 241 -6.61 -7.98 4.04
CA THR A 241 -7.96 -7.74 4.55
C THR A 241 -8.59 -6.49 3.94
N ASP A 242 -7.76 -5.52 3.60
CA ASP A 242 -8.13 -4.29 2.89
C ASP A 242 -7.44 -4.26 1.52
N ALA A 243 -8.22 -4.54 0.48
CA ALA A 243 -7.70 -4.63 -0.89
C ALA A 243 -7.35 -3.26 -1.48
N GLU A 244 -7.97 -2.18 -1.01
CA GLU A 244 -7.69 -0.81 -1.49
C GLU A 244 -6.28 -0.37 -1.03
N ARG A 245 -5.93 -0.72 0.21
CA ARG A 245 -4.65 -0.37 0.83
C ARG A 245 -3.59 -1.46 0.72
N MET A 246 -3.98 -2.64 0.23
CA MET A 246 -3.11 -3.84 0.22
C MET A 246 -2.55 -4.16 1.61
N GLU A 247 -3.35 -3.96 2.65
CA GLU A 247 -3.00 -4.19 4.05
C GLU A 247 -3.75 -5.38 4.63
N ALA A 248 -3.14 -6.01 5.61
CA ALA A 248 -3.72 -7.07 6.39
C ALA A 248 -3.70 -6.67 7.88
N THR A 249 -4.87 -6.51 8.49
CA THR A 249 -5.01 -6.07 9.88
C THR A 249 -5.62 -7.16 10.74
N LEU A 250 -5.06 -7.35 11.93
CA LEU A 250 -5.59 -8.22 12.97
C LEU A 250 -5.79 -7.43 14.26
N ASP A 251 -6.97 -7.53 14.85
CA ASP A 251 -7.28 -6.95 16.15
C ASP A 251 -7.20 -8.03 17.23
N ASP A 252 -6.57 -7.71 18.35
CA ASP A 252 -6.32 -8.58 19.52
C ASP A 252 -5.80 -9.98 19.15
N PRO A 253 -4.77 -10.09 18.26
CA PRO A 253 -4.25 -11.38 17.83
C PRO A 253 -3.36 -12.03 18.88
N TYR A 254 -3.27 -13.36 18.81
CA TYR A 254 -2.11 -14.07 19.30
C TYR A 254 -0.93 -13.92 18.34
N VAL A 255 0.29 -13.93 18.86
CA VAL A 255 1.54 -13.86 18.09
C VAL A 255 2.36 -15.13 18.33
N LEU A 256 2.45 -15.97 17.32
CA LEU A 256 3.30 -17.16 17.32
C LEU A 256 4.65 -16.79 16.72
N ILE A 257 5.73 -16.97 17.48
CA ILE A 257 7.09 -16.60 17.11
C ILE A 257 7.94 -17.87 17.01
N VAL A 258 8.46 -18.18 15.81
CA VAL A 258 9.18 -19.43 15.51
C VAL A 258 10.51 -19.14 14.86
N ASN A 259 11.59 -19.73 15.38
CA ASN A 259 12.94 -19.51 14.84
C ASN A 259 13.29 -20.43 13.64
N SER A 260 12.38 -21.28 13.21
CA SER A 260 12.55 -22.20 12.09
C SER A 260 11.50 -21.99 11.01
N LYS A 261 11.66 -22.69 9.89
CA LYS A 261 10.66 -22.73 8.83
C LYS A 261 9.47 -23.61 9.22
N ILE A 262 8.28 -23.20 8.80
CA ILE A 262 7.04 -23.97 8.99
C ILE A 262 6.54 -24.42 7.61
N SER A 263 6.65 -25.69 7.30
CA SER A 263 6.20 -26.29 6.03
C SER A 263 5.05 -27.29 6.22
N SER A 264 4.99 -27.95 7.38
CA SER A 264 3.99 -28.98 7.70
C SER A 264 2.78 -28.36 8.39
N LEU A 265 1.60 -28.54 7.79
CA LEU A 265 0.34 -28.14 8.43
C LEU A 265 0.07 -28.96 9.69
N LYS A 266 0.49 -30.25 9.71
CA LYS A 266 0.29 -31.14 10.84
C LYS A 266 0.93 -30.61 12.13
N ASP A 267 2.14 -30.04 12.01
CA ASP A 267 2.86 -29.53 13.18
C ASP A 267 2.24 -28.24 13.71
N LEU A 268 1.66 -27.44 12.81
CA LEU A 268 0.98 -26.18 13.14
C LEU A 268 -0.45 -26.39 13.70
N LEU A 269 -1.10 -27.52 13.34
CA LEU A 269 -2.51 -27.77 13.63
C LEU A 269 -2.86 -27.67 15.13
N PRO A 270 -2.06 -28.22 16.10
CA PRO A 270 -2.37 -28.09 17.51
C PRO A 270 -2.45 -26.65 18.02
N VAL A 271 -1.62 -25.75 17.48
CA VAL A 271 -1.65 -24.31 17.82
C VAL A 271 -2.88 -23.66 17.20
N LEU A 272 -3.17 -23.94 15.92
CA LEU A 272 -4.34 -23.41 15.23
C LEU A 272 -5.66 -23.79 15.95
N GLU A 273 -5.80 -25.03 16.37
CA GLU A 273 -6.99 -25.49 17.10
C GLU A 273 -7.20 -24.74 18.42
N LYS A 274 -6.12 -24.56 19.21
CA LYS A 274 -6.16 -23.81 20.46
C LYS A 274 -6.56 -22.33 20.26
N VAL A 275 -5.95 -21.68 19.26
CA VAL A 275 -6.26 -20.27 18.94
C VAL A 275 -7.69 -20.14 18.39
N MET A 276 -8.13 -21.05 17.50
CA MET A 276 -9.51 -21.07 17.01
C MET A 276 -10.55 -21.23 18.13
N GLN A 277 -10.27 -22.11 19.10
CA GLN A 277 -11.15 -22.28 20.27
C GLN A 277 -11.26 -21.02 21.13
N SER A 278 -10.22 -20.18 21.15
CA SER A 278 -10.25 -18.88 21.84
C SER A 278 -11.04 -17.79 21.10
N GLY A 279 -11.40 -18.03 19.83
CA GLY A 279 -12.10 -17.08 18.98
C GLY A 279 -11.25 -15.91 18.48
N LYS A 280 -9.92 -15.95 18.68
CA LYS A 280 -9.01 -14.88 18.31
C LYS A 280 -8.28 -15.17 16.98
N SER A 281 -7.67 -14.13 16.43
CA SER A 281 -6.82 -14.20 15.24
C SER A 281 -5.38 -14.56 15.60
N LEU A 282 -4.56 -14.92 14.60
CA LEU A 282 -3.17 -15.35 14.77
C LEU A 282 -2.24 -14.64 13.80
N LEU A 283 -1.21 -13.99 14.33
CA LEU A 283 -0.01 -13.63 13.58
C LEU A 283 1.03 -14.74 13.74
N VAL A 284 1.58 -15.23 12.64
CA VAL A 284 2.69 -16.18 12.60
C VAL A 284 3.95 -15.45 12.12
N VAL A 285 4.95 -15.35 12.97
CA VAL A 285 6.29 -14.81 12.65
C VAL A 285 7.25 -15.98 12.63
N ALA A 286 7.75 -16.37 11.48
CA ALA A 286 8.65 -17.50 11.33
C ALA A 286 9.78 -17.21 10.32
N GLU A 287 10.83 -18.01 10.30
CA GLU A 287 11.86 -17.87 9.26
C GLU A 287 11.27 -17.89 7.86
N ASP A 288 10.37 -18.82 7.59
CA ASP A 288 9.49 -18.86 6.43
C ASP A 288 8.25 -19.71 6.75
N VAL A 289 7.15 -19.48 6.03
CA VAL A 289 5.98 -20.34 6.05
C VAL A 289 5.67 -20.77 4.61
N GLU A 290 5.78 -22.04 4.33
CA GLU A 290 5.69 -22.57 2.98
C GLU A 290 4.86 -23.86 2.90
N GLY A 291 4.65 -24.38 1.69
CA GLY A 291 4.03 -25.69 1.46
C GLY A 291 2.60 -25.82 2.01
N GLU A 292 2.35 -26.92 2.72
CA GLU A 292 1.02 -27.25 3.24
C GLU A 292 0.58 -26.30 4.37
N ALA A 293 1.52 -25.80 5.18
CA ALA A 293 1.22 -24.86 6.26
C ALA A 293 0.67 -23.54 5.69
N LEU A 294 1.35 -22.95 4.70
CA LEU A 294 0.90 -21.72 4.05
C LEU A 294 -0.46 -21.92 3.37
N ALA A 295 -0.62 -22.99 2.60
CA ALA A 295 -1.87 -23.31 1.93
C ALA A 295 -3.03 -23.48 2.93
N GLY A 296 -2.78 -24.14 4.06
CA GLY A 296 -3.76 -24.33 5.13
C GLY A 296 -4.21 -23.01 5.75
N LEU A 297 -3.29 -22.09 6.06
CA LEU A 297 -3.62 -20.75 6.58
C LEU A 297 -4.46 -19.95 5.58
N ILE A 298 -4.05 -19.92 4.31
CA ILE A 298 -4.75 -19.19 3.25
C ILE A 298 -6.18 -19.74 3.03
N VAL A 299 -6.35 -21.06 2.95
CA VAL A 299 -7.67 -21.68 2.73
C VAL A 299 -8.62 -21.37 3.88
N ASN A 300 -8.15 -21.44 5.13
CA ASN A 300 -8.98 -21.13 6.29
C ASN A 300 -9.37 -19.63 6.32
N LYS A 301 -8.45 -18.74 5.98
CA LYS A 301 -8.73 -17.30 5.86
C LYS A 301 -9.76 -17.02 4.77
N LEU A 302 -9.61 -17.59 3.57
CA LEU A 302 -10.53 -17.40 2.46
C LEU A 302 -11.94 -17.95 2.74
N ARG A 303 -12.03 -19.03 3.54
CA ARG A 303 -13.31 -19.58 3.99
C ARG A 303 -13.93 -18.80 5.14
N GLY A 304 -13.22 -17.80 5.69
CA GLY A 304 -13.68 -17.04 6.87
C GLY A 304 -13.72 -17.86 8.16
N THR A 305 -13.14 -19.06 8.19
CA THR A 305 -13.12 -19.94 9.37
C THR A 305 -12.08 -19.52 10.39
N PHE A 306 -10.96 -18.95 9.94
CA PHE A 306 -9.89 -18.52 10.82
C PHE A 306 -9.12 -17.34 10.21
N LYS A 307 -8.99 -16.26 10.98
CA LYS A 307 -8.22 -15.09 10.59
C LYS A 307 -6.77 -15.27 11.00
N SER A 308 -5.87 -15.31 10.04
CA SER A 308 -4.43 -15.42 10.28
C SER A 308 -3.63 -14.66 9.24
N ILE A 309 -2.44 -14.23 9.64
CA ILE A 309 -1.42 -13.65 8.77
C ILE A 309 -0.11 -14.34 9.06
N ALA A 310 0.68 -14.62 8.02
CA ALA A 310 2.03 -15.14 8.15
C ALA A 310 3.02 -14.13 7.56
N VAL A 311 4.06 -13.82 8.34
CA VAL A 311 5.16 -12.91 7.97
C VAL A 311 6.50 -13.60 8.18
N LYS A 312 7.50 -13.19 7.41
CA LYS A 312 8.89 -13.65 7.61
C LYS A 312 9.52 -12.94 8.80
N ALA A 313 10.31 -13.67 9.55
CA ALA A 313 11.11 -13.09 10.63
C ALA A 313 12.13 -12.09 10.08
N PRO A 314 12.32 -10.94 10.76
CA PRO A 314 13.32 -9.96 10.35
C PRO A 314 14.75 -10.43 10.62
N GLY A 315 15.68 -10.03 9.76
CA GLY A 315 17.11 -10.36 9.90
C GLY A 315 17.47 -11.79 9.47
N PHE A 316 18.74 -12.13 9.66
CA PHE A 316 19.32 -13.43 9.32
C PHE A 316 20.25 -13.92 10.45
N GLY A 317 20.39 -15.24 10.61
CA GLY A 317 21.30 -15.85 11.60
C GLY A 317 21.00 -15.37 13.03
N ASP A 318 22.05 -14.99 13.75
CA ASP A 318 21.94 -14.56 15.15
C ASP A 318 21.15 -13.25 15.32
N ARG A 319 21.18 -12.36 14.33
CA ARG A 319 20.34 -11.14 14.33
C ARG A 319 18.87 -11.49 14.30
N ARG A 320 18.46 -12.48 13.49
CA ARG A 320 17.07 -12.95 13.48
C ARG A 320 16.66 -13.46 14.85
N LYS A 321 17.49 -14.27 15.51
CA LYS A 321 17.22 -14.77 16.86
C LYS A 321 17.05 -13.62 17.87
N ALA A 322 17.91 -12.61 17.77
CA ALA A 322 17.84 -11.43 18.63
C ALA A 322 16.55 -10.62 18.40
N MET A 323 16.15 -10.39 17.13
CA MET A 323 14.94 -9.65 16.79
C MET A 323 13.67 -10.44 17.15
N LEU A 324 13.65 -11.77 16.96
CA LEU A 324 12.54 -12.61 17.45
C LEU A 324 12.41 -12.54 18.97
N GLY A 325 13.55 -12.48 19.70
CA GLY A 325 13.57 -12.27 21.14
C GLY A 325 12.99 -10.91 21.56
N ASP A 326 13.26 -9.85 20.77
CA ASP A 326 12.69 -8.52 21.02
C ASP A 326 11.16 -8.50 20.80
N ILE A 327 10.70 -9.15 19.72
CA ILE A 327 9.27 -9.31 19.44
C ILE A 327 8.60 -10.14 20.57
N ALA A 328 9.25 -11.18 21.07
CA ALA A 328 8.72 -12.00 22.17
C ALA A 328 8.58 -11.20 23.46
N ILE A 329 9.58 -10.40 23.81
CA ILE A 329 9.52 -9.52 25.00
C ILE A 329 8.44 -8.46 24.84
N LEU A 330 8.34 -7.84 23.67
CA LEU A 330 7.32 -6.83 23.39
C LEU A 330 5.90 -7.38 23.50
N THR A 331 5.66 -8.59 23.02
CA THR A 331 4.33 -9.21 22.98
C THR A 331 4.01 -10.07 24.21
N GLY A 332 4.97 -10.27 25.08
CA GLY A 332 4.85 -11.14 26.27
C GLY A 332 4.80 -12.64 25.94
N GLY A 333 5.29 -13.04 24.75
CA GLY A 333 5.39 -14.43 24.31
C GLY A 333 6.77 -15.02 24.46
N GLN A 334 6.94 -16.20 23.89
CA GLN A 334 8.24 -16.88 23.82
C GLN A 334 8.59 -17.29 22.40
N VAL A 335 9.90 -17.29 22.08
CA VAL A 335 10.38 -17.81 20.80
C VAL A 335 10.36 -19.33 20.83
N ILE A 336 9.62 -19.93 19.92
CA ILE A 336 9.57 -21.37 19.75
C ILE A 336 10.79 -21.80 18.94
N ALA A 337 11.69 -22.52 19.56
CA ALA A 337 12.90 -23.04 18.93
C ALA A 337 13.25 -24.40 19.53
N GLU A 338 13.67 -25.34 18.70
CA GLU A 338 14.11 -26.67 19.12
C GLU A 338 15.34 -26.62 20.05
N GLU A 339 16.19 -25.61 19.87
CA GLU A 339 17.37 -25.38 20.70
C GLU A 339 17.03 -25.16 22.20
N VAL A 340 15.85 -24.63 22.49
CA VAL A 340 15.35 -24.42 23.86
C VAL A 340 14.33 -25.49 24.29
N GLY A 341 14.16 -26.55 23.49
CA GLY A 341 13.28 -27.67 23.80
C GLY A 341 11.78 -27.39 23.54
N LEU A 342 11.46 -26.30 22.79
CA LEU A 342 10.09 -25.95 22.42
C LEU A 342 9.83 -26.37 20.96
N SER A 343 8.74 -27.13 20.74
CA SER A 343 8.26 -27.54 19.42
C SER A 343 6.84 -27.04 19.21
N LEU A 344 6.44 -26.87 17.94
CA LEU A 344 5.08 -26.42 17.57
C LEU A 344 3.97 -27.33 18.15
N GLU A 345 4.23 -28.62 18.29
CA GLU A 345 3.28 -29.60 18.82
C GLU A 345 2.96 -29.36 20.31
N THR A 346 3.92 -28.81 21.07
CA THR A 346 3.82 -28.61 22.52
C THR A 346 3.41 -27.20 22.92
N VAL A 347 3.24 -26.28 21.95
CA VAL A 347 2.88 -24.87 22.21
C VAL A 347 1.52 -24.77 22.89
N THR A 348 1.46 -24.00 23.96
CA THR A 348 0.26 -23.61 24.68
C THR A 348 -0.02 -22.11 24.45
N LEU A 349 -1.24 -21.65 24.77
CA LEU A 349 -1.63 -20.25 24.54
C LEU A 349 -0.84 -19.24 25.38
N ASP A 350 -0.32 -19.64 26.51
CA ASP A 350 0.53 -18.85 27.41
C ASP A 350 1.94 -18.62 26.87
N LEU A 351 2.39 -19.42 25.90
CA LEU A 351 3.66 -19.20 25.20
C LEU A 351 3.51 -18.24 24.01
N LEU A 352 2.29 -17.97 23.57
CA LEU A 352 2.00 -17.04 22.50
C LEU A 352 2.03 -15.60 23.00
N GLY A 353 2.67 -14.73 22.24
CA GLY A 353 2.56 -13.30 22.46
C GLY A 353 1.15 -12.78 22.15
N ARG A 354 0.89 -11.54 22.55
CA ARG A 354 -0.36 -10.82 22.28
C ARG A 354 -0.05 -9.36 21.92
N ALA A 355 -0.91 -8.78 21.12
CA ALA A 355 -0.88 -7.35 20.82
C ALA A 355 -2.32 -6.83 20.70
N ARG A 356 -2.52 -5.52 20.86
CA ARG A 356 -3.82 -4.90 20.63
C ARG A 356 -4.18 -4.95 19.14
N GLN A 357 -3.21 -4.61 18.27
CA GLN A 357 -3.40 -4.64 16.83
C GLN A 357 -2.10 -5.03 16.12
N VAL A 358 -2.23 -5.64 14.96
CA VAL A 358 -1.12 -5.89 14.03
C VAL A 358 -1.53 -5.44 12.65
N ILE A 359 -0.69 -4.62 12.01
CA ILE A 359 -0.87 -4.10 10.65
C ILE A 359 0.28 -4.62 9.78
N VAL A 360 -0.04 -5.29 8.70
CA VAL A 360 0.96 -5.89 7.79
C VAL A 360 0.71 -5.42 6.37
N THR A 361 1.72 -4.79 5.79
CA THR A 361 1.76 -4.45 4.37
C THR A 361 2.56 -5.49 3.58
N LYS A 362 2.82 -5.25 2.32
CA LYS A 362 3.68 -6.11 1.49
C LYS A 362 5.11 -6.21 2.02
N ASP A 363 5.63 -5.13 2.60
CA ASP A 363 7.04 -4.98 2.93
C ASP A 363 7.30 -4.83 4.43
N GLU A 364 6.29 -4.49 5.23
CA GLU A 364 6.42 -4.17 6.65
C GLU A 364 5.37 -4.86 7.53
N CYS A 365 5.72 -5.08 8.79
CA CYS A 365 4.81 -5.52 9.84
C CYS A 365 4.95 -4.62 11.07
N THR A 366 3.83 -4.03 11.49
CA THR A 366 3.73 -3.17 12.69
C THR A 366 2.94 -3.88 13.76
N ILE A 367 3.52 -4.05 14.93
CA ILE A 367 2.88 -4.54 16.15
C ILE A 367 2.58 -3.33 17.03
N VAL A 368 1.32 -3.10 17.31
CA VAL A 368 0.83 -1.96 18.12
C VAL A 368 0.38 -2.49 19.48
N ASP A 369 0.86 -1.88 20.56
CA ASP A 369 0.48 -2.19 21.93
C ASP A 369 0.64 -3.68 22.26
N GLY A 370 1.91 -4.10 22.34
CA GLY A 370 2.28 -5.45 22.74
C GLY A 370 2.00 -5.67 24.24
N ASN A 371 1.55 -6.87 24.60
CA ASN A 371 1.18 -7.22 25.98
C ASN A 371 2.39 -7.65 26.85
N GLY A 372 3.61 -7.22 26.47
CA GLY A 372 4.83 -7.47 27.23
C GLY A 372 4.87 -6.67 28.53
N ALA A 373 5.56 -7.17 29.54
CA ALA A 373 5.74 -6.43 30.77
C ALA A 373 6.74 -5.27 30.56
N GLN A 374 6.34 -4.03 30.89
CA GLN A 374 7.15 -2.81 30.76
C GLN A 374 8.58 -2.97 31.30
N ALA A 375 8.71 -3.55 32.48
CA ALA A 375 10.01 -3.78 33.10
C ALA A 375 10.94 -4.72 32.28
N GLN A 376 10.36 -5.65 31.52
CA GLN A 376 11.14 -6.54 30.63
C GLN A 376 11.58 -5.80 29.38
N ILE A 377 10.72 -4.95 28.82
CA ILE A 377 11.04 -4.10 27.65
C ILE A 377 12.15 -3.11 28.01
N GLU A 378 12.03 -2.41 29.14
CA GLU A 378 13.05 -1.49 29.67
C GLU A 378 14.38 -2.21 29.94
N GLY A 379 14.32 -3.40 30.55
CA GLY A 379 15.49 -4.26 30.77
C GLY A 379 16.18 -4.65 29.47
N ARG A 380 15.41 -4.96 28.43
CA ARG A 380 15.95 -5.29 27.10
C ARG A 380 16.56 -4.07 26.41
N VAL A 381 15.93 -2.93 26.46
CA VAL A 381 16.48 -1.63 25.97
C VAL A 381 17.82 -1.33 26.67
N ALA A 382 17.88 -1.48 28.01
CA ALA A 382 19.12 -1.28 28.74
C ALA A 382 20.22 -2.31 28.39
N GLN A 383 19.86 -3.53 28.04
CA GLN A 383 20.78 -4.54 27.54
C GLN A 383 21.37 -4.14 26.19
N ILE A 384 20.52 -3.75 25.22
CA ILE A 384 20.97 -3.34 23.88
C ILE A 384 21.89 -2.13 23.96
N ARG A 385 21.57 -1.14 24.82
CA ARG A 385 22.46 0.03 25.04
C ARG A 385 23.85 -0.38 25.50
N ARG A 386 23.95 -1.33 26.42
CA ARG A 386 25.25 -1.87 26.86
C ARG A 386 25.98 -2.65 25.76
N GLU A 387 25.23 -3.38 24.91
CA GLU A 387 25.80 -4.04 23.74
C GLU A 387 26.39 -3.03 22.75
N ILE A 388 25.75 -1.88 22.53
CA ILE A 388 26.23 -0.77 21.70
C ILE A 388 27.52 -0.19 22.26
N GLU A 389 27.57 0.06 23.59
CA GLU A 389 28.75 0.62 24.26
C GLU A 389 29.97 -0.32 24.21
N ASN A 390 29.74 -1.64 24.23
CA ASN A 390 30.80 -2.66 24.23
C ASN A 390 31.13 -3.17 22.82
N SER A 391 30.49 -2.70 21.78
CA SER A 391 30.77 -3.15 20.42
C SER A 391 31.97 -2.44 19.82
N ASP A 392 32.97 -3.19 19.37
CA ASP A 392 34.14 -2.68 18.66
C ASP A 392 33.91 -2.49 17.15
N SER A 393 32.82 -3.01 16.61
CA SER A 393 32.47 -2.94 15.19
C SER A 393 31.47 -1.80 14.93
N ASP A 394 31.83 -0.84 14.09
CA ASP A 394 30.96 0.26 13.72
C ASP A 394 29.66 -0.24 13.04
N TYR A 395 29.80 -1.27 12.20
CA TYR A 395 28.65 -1.91 11.55
C TYR A 395 27.70 -2.60 12.55
N ASP A 396 28.25 -3.34 13.53
CA ASP A 396 27.40 -3.97 14.54
C ASP A 396 26.78 -2.94 15.47
N ARG A 397 27.51 -1.86 15.78
CA ARG A 397 27.02 -0.73 16.56
C ARG A 397 25.81 -0.06 15.85
N GLU A 398 25.93 0.21 14.55
CA GLU A 398 24.83 0.76 13.74
C GLU A 398 23.59 -0.16 13.77
N LYS A 399 23.77 -1.46 13.57
CA LYS A 399 22.67 -2.44 13.60
C LYS A 399 22.04 -2.63 14.98
N LEU A 400 22.80 -2.47 16.05
CA LEU A 400 22.27 -2.43 17.42
C LEU A 400 21.50 -1.13 17.68
N GLN A 401 21.95 0.01 17.13
CA GLN A 401 21.23 1.28 17.22
C GLN A 401 19.89 1.23 16.49
N GLU A 402 19.83 0.68 15.26
CA GLU A 402 18.57 0.43 14.55
C GLU A 402 17.60 -0.42 15.37
N ARG A 403 18.10 -1.51 15.97
CA ARG A 403 17.30 -2.40 16.80
C ARG A 403 16.81 -1.71 18.08
N LEU A 404 17.67 -0.89 18.70
CA LEU A 404 17.30 -0.08 19.86
C LEU A 404 16.19 0.92 19.50
N ALA A 405 16.31 1.63 18.38
CA ALA A 405 15.34 2.59 17.91
C ALA A 405 13.96 1.94 17.66
N LYS A 406 13.95 0.73 17.04
CA LYS A 406 12.73 -0.03 16.80
C LYS A 406 12.02 -0.48 18.09
N LEU A 407 12.75 -0.83 19.14
CA LEU A 407 12.17 -1.30 20.40
C LEU A 407 11.81 -0.15 21.37
N ALA A 408 12.66 0.89 21.41
CA ALA A 408 12.50 2.00 22.36
C ALA A 408 11.63 3.16 21.82
N GLY A 409 11.44 3.25 20.51
CA GLY A 409 10.69 4.32 19.87
C GLY A 409 9.18 4.25 20.12
N GLY A 410 8.64 3.08 20.37
CA GLY A 410 7.21 2.88 20.54
C GLY A 410 6.41 3.16 19.26
N VAL A 411 5.10 3.31 19.42
CA VAL A 411 4.15 3.65 18.36
C VAL A 411 3.30 4.85 18.81
N ALA A 412 3.24 5.88 17.98
CA ALA A 412 2.29 6.97 18.13
C ALA A 412 1.00 6.61 17.38
N VAL A 413 -0.11 6.57 18.06
CA VAL A 413 -1.44 6.29 17.50
C VAL A 413 -2.22 7.58 17.43
N ILE A 414 -2.49 8.06 16.22
CA ILE A 414 -3.38 9.20 15.99
C ILE A 414 -4.80 8.68 15.87
N LYS A 415 -5.62 8.94 16.87
CA LYS A 415 -7.04 8.59 16.87
C LYS A 415 -7.85 9.68 16.19
N VAL A 416 -8.63 9.27 15.20
CA VAL A 416 -9.41 10.19 14.35
C VAL A 416 -10.89 9.92 14.56
N GLY A 417 -11.63 10.98 14.90
CA GLY A 417 -13.07 10.93 15.02
C GLY A 417 -13.76 11.90 14.05
N ALA A 418 -14.94 11.52 13.56
CA ALA A 418 -15.79 12.34 12.71
C ALA A 418 -17.28 12.08 12.96
N ALA A 419 -18.14 12.93 12.39
CA ALA A 419 -19.58 12.83 12.57
C ALA A 419 -20.24 11.70 11.74
N THR A 420 -19.61 11.33 10.63
CA THR A 420 -20.09 10.29 9.71
C THR A 420 -18.95 9.35 9.30
N GLU A 421 -19.30 8.10 8.95
CA GLU A 421 -18.32 7.10 8.50
C GLU A 421 -17.57 7.55 7.23
N VAL A 422 -18.24 8.26 6.33
CA VAL A 422 -17.62 8.76 5.10
C VAL A 422 -16.58 9.84 5.40
N GLU A 423 -16.93 10.79 6.27
CA GLU A 423 -16.01 11.84 6.74
C GLU A 423 -14.83 11.24 7.50
N LEU A 424 -15.10 10.23 8.34
CA LEU A 424 -14.08 9.53 9.12
C LEU A 424 -13.01 8.89 8.23
N LYS A 425 -13.46 8.15 7.20
CA LYS A 425 -12.55 7.50 6.25
C LYS A 425 -11.74 8.51 5.47
N GLU A 426 -12.38 9.56 4.95
CA GLU A 426 -11.69 10.62 4.21
C GLU A 426 -10.64 11.32 5.07
N ARG A 427 -11.01 11.69 6.31
CA ARG A 427 -10.11 12.34 7.25
C ARG A 427 -8.94 11.45 7.66
N LYS A 428 -9.20 10.16 7.88
CA LYS A 428 -8.16 9.16 8.16
C LYS A 428 -7.16 9.06 7.01
N HIS A 429 -7.62 8.89 5.76
CA HIS A 429 -6.74 8.82 4.57
C HIS A 429 -5.86 10.06 4.46
N ARG A 430 -6.44 11.25 4.60
CA ARG A 430 -5.72 12.52 4.54
C ARG A 430 -4.63 12.64 5.62
N ILE A 431 -4.89 12.15 6.82
CA ILE A 431 -3.91 12.14 7.90
C ILE A 431 -2.79 11.14 7.61
N GLU A 432 -3.11 9.97 7.08
CA GLU A 432 -2.12 8.96 6.69
C GLU A 432 -1.19 9.46 5.58
N ASP A 433 -1.74 10.17 4.58
CA ASP A 433 -0.96 10.81 3.52
C ASP A 433 -0.04 11.90 4.12
N ALA A 434 -0.56 12.70 5.04
CA ALA A 434 0.23 13.74 5.72
C ALA A 434 1.35 13.14 6.60
N VAL A 435 1.14 11.99 7.23
CA VAL A 435 2.19 11.26 7.97
C VAL A 435 3.28 10.76 7.02
N ARG A 436 2.90 10.17 5.86
CA ARG A 436 3.87 9.73 4.84
C ARG A 436 4.67 10.91 4.29
N ASN A 437 3.97 11.99 3.95
CA ASN A 437 4.61 13.22 3.45
C ASN A 437 5.59 13.82 4.48
N ALA A 438 5.20 13.91 5.75
CA ALA A 438 6.06 14.42 6.80
C ALA A 438 7.32 13.55 6.99
N LYS A 439 7.18 12.21 6.91
CA LYS A 439 8.32 11.30 6.96
C LYS A 439 9.26 11.47 5.77
N ALA A 440 8.73 11.48 4.55
CA ALA A 440 9.51 11.69 3.34
C ALA A 440 10.24 13.05 3.38
N ALA A 441 9.59 14.11 3.90
CA ALA A 441 10.19 15.42 4.05
C ALA A 441 11.34 15.45 5.07
N VAL A 442 11.26 14.68 6.14
CA VAL A 442 12.35 14.55 7.12
C VAL A 442 13.51 13.71 6.58
N GLU A 443 13.23 12.75 5.70
CA GLU A 443 14.24 11.86 5.09
C GLU A 443 15.00 12.54 3.95
N GLU A 444 14.28 13.23 3.04
CA GLU A 444 14.85 13.75 1.79
C GLU A 444 14.71 15.26 1.62
N GLY A 445 14.11 15.97 2.58
CA GLY A 445 13.88 17.40 2.50
C GLY A 445 12.64 17.78 1.69
N ILE A 446 12.47 19.08 1.46
CA ILE A 446 11.35 19.65 0.71
C ILE A 446 11.83 20.56 -0.41
N VAL A 447 11.04 20.66 -1.48
CA VAL A 447 11.26 21.56 -2.61
C VAL A 447 10.03 22.45 -2.84
N PRO A 448 10.17 23.60 -3.52
CA PRO A 448 9.01 24.43 -3.90
C PRO A 448 8.00 23.66 -4.73
N GLY A 449 6.74 23.65 -4.29
CA GLY A 449 5.64 22.96 -4.95
C GLY A 449 5.14 23.64 -6.23
N GLY A 450 3.98 23.20 -6.73
CA GLY A 450 3.33 23.76 -7.91
C GLY A 450 4.08 23.55 -9.23
N GLY A 451 4.97 22.56 -9.31
CA GLY A 451 5.81 22.28 -10.48
C GLY A 451 7.00 23.22 -10.66
N VAL A 452 7.20 24.18 -9.72
CA VAL A 452 8.30 25.19 -9.85
C VAL A 452 9.66 24.51 -9.75
N ALA A 453 9.86 23.61 -8.80
CA ALA A 453 11.12 22.89 -8.65
C ALA A 453 11.44 22.04 -9.88
N LEU A 454 10.46 21.30 -10.42
CA LEU A 454 10.61 20.52 -11.65
C LEU A 454 11.01 21.41 -12.84
N LEU A 455 10.37 22.56 -13.01
CA LEU A 455 10.69 23.51 -14.07
C LEU A 455 12.10 24.09 -13.92
N HIS A 456 12.55 24.38 -12.69
CA HIS A 456 13.90 24.87 -12.46
C HIS A 456 14.93 23.76 -12.71
N ALA A 457 14.72 22.58 -12.21
CA ALA A 457 15.59 21.43 -12.41
C ALA A 457 15.68 21.05 -13.90
N SER A 458 14.57 21.04 -14.65
CA SER A 458 14.59 20.74 -16.08
C SER A 458 15.39 21.75 -16.93
N LYS A 459 15.50 23.02 -16.47
CA LYS A 459 16.32 24.03 -17.12
C LYS A 459 17.79 23.97 -16.76
N ALA A 460 18.11 23.50 -15.56
CA ALA A 460 19.47 23.38 -15.05
C ALA A 460 20.13 22.06 -15.50
N ALA A 461 19.36 20.99 -15.54
CA ALA A 461 19.83 19.66 -15.90
C ALA A 461 20.42 19.61 -17.31
N LYS A 462 21.55 18.93 -17.43
CA LYS A 462 22.26 18.73 -18.71
C LYS A 462 22.49 17.24 -18.92
N VAL A 463 22.27 16.80 -20.14
CA VAL A 463 22.51 15.42 -20.54
C VAL A 463 23.49 15.46 -21.73
N GLU A 464 24.61 14.76 -21.58
CA GLU A 464 25.66 14.72 -22.59
C GLU A 464 25.84 13.28 -23.10
N GLY A 465 26.39 13.14 -24.33
CA GLY A 465 26.78 11.84 -24.89
C GLY A 465 25.61 11.00 -25.42
N LEU A 466 24.46 11.61 -25.68
CA LEU A 466 23.30 10.96 -26.29
C LEU A 466 23.37 11.00 -27.81
N ASP A 467 22.86 9.95 -28.49
CA ASP A 467 22.63 9.96 -29.94
C ASP A 467 21.31 10.72 -30.28
N ASP A 468 21.04 10.86 -31.60
CA ASP A 468 19.92 11.68 -32.09
C ASP A 468 18.56 11.25 -31.50
N ASP A 469 18.25 9.95 -31.50
CA ASP A 469 17.00 9.44 -30.97
C ASP A 469 16.97 9.46 -29.45
N GLU A 470 18.09 9.23 -28.75
CA GLU A 470 18.22 9.37 -27.30
C GLU A 470 18.01 10.83 -26.90
N LEU A 471 18.54 11.80 -27.66
CA LEU A 471 18.32 13.23 -27.42
C LEU A 471 16.83 13.60 -27.54
N VAL A 472 16.12 13.03 -28.54
CA VAL A 472 14.67 13.19 -28.65
C VAL A 472 13.97 12.66 -27.38
N GLY A 473 14.41 11.52 -26.86
CA GLY A 473 13.93 10.96 -25.62
C GLY A 473 14.12 11.90 -24.42
N ALA A 474 15.31 12.49 -24.28
CA ALA A 474 15.57 13.48 -23.23
C ALA A 474 14.69 14.72 -23.36
N ASN A 475 14.51 15.23 -24.59
CA ASN A 475 13.66 16.40 -24.85
C ASN A 475 12.18 16.16 -24.51
N ILE A 476 11.67 14.93 -24.54
CA ILE A 476 10.31 14.60 -24.08
C ILE A 476 10.15 14.95 -22.60
N VAL A 477 11.19 14.76 -21.80
CA VAL A 477 11.16 15.04 -20.34
C VAL A 477 11.34 16.53 -20.07
N PHE A 478 12.19 17.22 -20.84
CA PHE A 478 12.47 18.64 -20.65
C PHE A 478 11.35 19.58 -21.16
N ALA A 479 10.47 19.10 -22.05
CA ALA A 479 9.36 19.85 -22.62
C ALA A 479 8.16 19.97 -21.68
#